data_3c6fa68c7a71c451d442636ece66cf12
#
_entry.id   3c6fa68c7a71c451d442636ece66cf12
#
_cell.length_a   1.000
_cell.length_b   1.000
_cell.length_c   1.000
_cell.angle_alpha   90.00
_cell.angle_beta   90.00
_cell.angle_gamma   90.00
#
_symmetry.space_group_name_H-M   'P 1'
#
loop_
_entity.id
_entity.type
_entity.pdbx_description
1 polymer ?
#
loop_
_entity_poly.entity_id
_entity_poly.type
_entity_poly.pdbx_seq_one_letter_code
_entity_poly.pdbx_strand_id
1 'polypeptide(L)'
;VTVAKQLATQYQVAIDMPAGPSELMVVADKSAKAAFVASDLLSQAEHGPDSQVIFVTTDKEIMDEVDQELENQVSLLSRRTTVIKALENSKIVFFDSQEEAISFRNYYGAEHLIVCVKNEDEFVNSIKHAGSVFIGNYTPESAGDYASGTNHTLPTNGHTQAETQSQTALSQLRNCTYNSLADSA
;
A
#
# COMPACT_ATOMS: atom_id res chain seq x y z
N VAL A 1 -9.48 6.38 -19.74
CA VAL A 1 -10.38 6.87 -18.68
C VAL A 1 -9.95 8.26 -18.21
N THR A 2 -8.71 8.49 -17.75
CA THR A 2 -8.21 9.76 -17.20
C THR A 2 -8.46 10.96 -18.12
N VAL A 3 -8.12 10.86 -19.40
CA VAL A 3 -8.35 11.92 -20.39
C VAL A 3 -9.84 12.24 -20.54
N ALA A 4 -10.71 11.23 -20.52
CA ALA A 4 -12.15 11.43 -20.60
C ALA A 4 -12.70 12.14 -19.35
N LYS A 5 -12.19 11.81 -18.16
CA LYS A 5 -12.52 12.52 -16.90
C LYS A 5 -12.08 14.00 -16.98
N GLN A 6 -10.85 14.27 -17.43
CA GLN A 6 -10.34 15.63 -17.61
C GLN A 6 -11.19 16.46 -18.62
N LEU A 7 -11.62 15.83 -19.70
CA LEU A 7 -12.52 16.49 -20.65
C LEU A 7 -13.90 16.78 -20.04
N ALA A 8 -14.41 15.91 -19.19
CA ALA A 8 -15.70 16.10 -18.52
C ALA A 8 -15.72 17.37 -17.64
N THR A 9 -14.59 17.77 -17.06
CA THR A 9 -14.52 19.01 -16.26
C THR A 9 -14.81 20.26 -17.08
N GLN A 10 -14.53 20.24 -18.39
CA GLN A 10 -14.85 21.36 -19.28
C GLN A 10 -16.37 21.57 -19.45
N TYR A 11 -17.14 20.54 -19.14
CA TYR A 11 -18.60 20.57 -19.16
C TYR A 11 -19.21 20.73 -17.76
N GLN A 12 -18.42 21.21 -16.79
CA GLN A 12 -18.86 21.44 -15.41
C GLN A 12 -19.30 20.13 -14.69
N VAL A 13 -18.85 18.99 -15.18
CA VAL A 13 -19.06 17.71 -14.50
C VAL A 13 -17.97 17.54 -13.44
N ALA A 14 -18.37 17.35 -12.18
CA ALA A 14 -17.44 17.02 -11.11
C ALA A 14 -16.83 15.64 -11.37
N ILE A 15 -15.53 15.53 -11.21
CA ILE A 15 -14.79 14.27 -11.27
C ILE A 15 -14.09 14.01 -9.94
N ASP A 16 -13.81 12.75 -9.65
CA ASP A 16 -12.87 12.35 -8.61
C ASP A 16 -11.45 12.81 -8.95
N MET A 17 -10.53 12.71 -8.01
CA MET A 17 -9.14 13.11 -8.21
C MET A 17 -8.52 12.38 -9.42
N PRO A 18 -7.71 13.08 -10.25
CA PRO A 18 -6.93 12.40 -11.28
C PRO A 18 -6.03 11.34 -10.65
N ALA A 19 -6.05 10.12 -11.20
CA ALA A 19 -5.17 9.06 -10.76
C ALA A 19 -3.71 9.46 -10.97
N GLY A 20 -2.90 9.31 -9.93
CA GLY A 20 -1.43 9.37 -9.96
C GLY A 20 -0.82 7.97 -10.04
N PRO A 21 0.49 7.84 -9.90
CA PRO A 21 1.13 6.55 -9.64
C PRO A 21 0.57 5.95 -8.35
N SER A 22 0.19 4.68 -8.39
CA SER A 22 -0.32 4.00 -7.19
C SER A 22 0.82 3.48 -6.33
N GLU A 23 0.62 3.54 -5.01
CA GLU A 23 1.62 3.21 -4.02
C GLU A 23 1.06 2.20 -3.01
N LEU A 24 1.85 1.18 -2.72
CA LEU A 24 1.58 0.21 -1.69
C LEU A 24 2.73 0.14 -0.69
N MET A 25 2.41 0.19 0.59
CA MET A 25 3.34 -0.18 1.66
C MET A 25 2.82 -1.41 2.40
N VAL A 26 3.66 -2.41 2.56
CA VAL A 26 3.40 -3.55 3.44
C VAL A 26 4.32 -3.45 4.65
N VAL A 27 3.74 -3.51 5.84
CA VAL A 27 4.48 -3.62 7.10
C VAL A 27 4.24 -4.99 7.69
N ALA A 28 5.30 -5.75 7.90
CA ALA A 28 5.17 -7.11 8.41
C ALA A 28 6.24 -7.45 9.44
N ASP A 29 5.89 -8.36 10.36
CA ASP A 29 6.80 -9.04 11.26
C ASP A 29 6.86 -10.54 10.93
N LYS A 30 7.59 -11.32 11.73
CA LYS A 30 7.73 -12.77 11.54
C LYS A 30 6.42 -13.58 11.58
N SER A 31 5.29 -12.99 11.95
CA SER A 31 3.98 -13.67 11.90
C SER A 31 3.37 -13.63 10.50
N ALA A 32 3.91 -12.81 9.61
CA ALA A 32 3.46 -12.70 8.24
C ALA A 32 3.85 -13.93 7.40
N LYS A 33 3.10 -14.14 6.33
CA LYS A 33 3.41 -15.15 5.32
C LYS A 33 4.13 -14.49 4.16
N ALA A 34 5.43 -14.76 4.02
CA ALA A 34 6.28 -14.14 3.00
C ALA A 34 5.70 -14.22 1.59
N ALA A 35 5.14 -15.38 1.22
CA ALA A 35 4.52 -15.58 -0.09
C ALA A 35 3.32 -14.64 -0.34
N PHE A 36 2.55 -14.31 0.69
CA PHE A 36 1.41 -13.39 0.57
C PHE A 36 1.90 -11.95 0.49
N VAL A 37 2.86 -11.55 1.34
CA VAL A 37 3.50 -10.23 1.27
C VAL A 37 4.08 -9.99 -0.13
N ALA A 38 4.82 -10.94 -0.68
CA ALA A 38 5.37 -10.84 -2.02
C ALA A 38 4.26 -10.72 -3.08
N SER A 39 3.19 -11.50 -2.96
CA SER A 39 2.04 -11.44 -3.89
C SER A 39 1.36 -10.07 -3.87
N ASP A 40 1.15 -9.46 -2.70
CA ASP A 40 0.55 -8.14 -2.57
C ASP A 40 1.45 -7.06 -3.20
N LEU A 41 2.75 -7.09 -2.92
CA LEU A 41 3.72 -6.16 -3.53
C LEU A 41 3.71 -6.28 -5.05
N LEU A 42 3.68 -7.49 -5.58
CA LEU A 42 3.67 -7.74 -7.02
C LEU A 42 2.35 -7.37 -7.68
N SER A 43 1.22 -7.56 -7.00
CA SER A 43 -0.11 -7.12 -7.45
C SER A 43 -0.10 -5.62 -7.75
N GLN A 44 0.40 -4.80 -6.84
CA GLN A 44 0.52 -3.37 -7.06
C GLN A 44 1.55 -3.02 -8.14
N ALA A 45 2.69 -3.71 -8.19
CA ALA A 45 3.73 -3.47 -9.19
C ALA A 45 3.25 -3.75 -10.62
N GLU A 46 2.26 -4.62 -10.81
CA GLU A 46 1.67 -4.92 -12.13
C GLU A 46 0.80 -3.77 -12.69
N HIS A 47 0.36 -2.83 -11.87
CA HIS A 47 -0.51 -1.72 -12.31
C HIS A 47 0.19 -0.82 -13.32
N GLY A 48 1.49 -0.54 -13.13
CA GLY A 48 2.25 0.28 -14.07
C GLY A 48 3.74 0.36 -13.74
N PRO A 49 4.58 0.76 -14.69
CA PRO A 49 6.03 0.85 -14.49
C PRO A 49 6.45 1.96 -13.51
N ASP A 50 5.55 2.88 -13.24
CA ASP A 50 5.66 4.02 -12.31
C ASP A 50 5.02 3.73 -10.94
N SER A 51 4.45 2.55 -10.73
CA SER A 51 4.02 2.08 -9.41
C SER A 51 5.21 1.97 -8.46
N GLN A 52 4.96 2.24 -7.18
CA GLN A 52 5.96 2.07 -6.14
C GLN A 52 5.44 1.14 -5.06
N VAL A 53 6.25 0.18 -4.67
CA VAL A 53 5.95 -0.73 -3.56
C VAL A 53 7.06 -0.67 -2.52
N ILE A 54 6.68 -0.63 -1.25
CA ILE A 54 7.62 -0.57 -0.12
C ILE A 54 7.28 -1.67 0.86
N PHE A 55 8.26 -2.52 1.13
CA PHE A 55 8.18 -3.49 2.22
C PHE A 55 8.96 -2.97 3.43
N VAL A 56 8.31 -2.90 4.59
CA VAL A 56 8.89 -2.41 5.85
C VAL A 56 8.84 -3.52 6.88
N THR A 57 9.96 -3.80 7.52
CA THR A 57 10.04 -4.80 8.59
C THR A 57 11.12 -4.46 9.62
N THR A 58 10.97 -5.03 10.80
CA THR A 58 12.01 -5.05 11.86
C THR A 58 12.60 -6.44 12.07
N ASP A 59 12.25 -7.39 11.21
CA ASP A 59 12.69 -8.78 11.30
C ASP A 59 13.45 -9.16 10.02
N LYS A 60 14.70 -9.59 10.18
CA LYS A 60 15.57 -9.93 9.04
C LYS A 60 15.17 -11.23 8.37
N GLU A 61 14.62 -12.17 9.13
CA GLU A 61 14.25 -13.48 8.58
C GLU A 61 13.09 -13.30 7.57
N ILE A 62 12.03 -12.58 7.95
CA ILE A 62 10.92 -12.29 7.04
C ILE A 62 11.36 -11.40 5.86
N MET A 63 12.35 -10.53 6.07
CA MET A 63 12.90 -9.71 4.98
C MET A 63 13.53 -10.59 3.88
N ASP A 64 14.38 -11.54 4.29
CA ASP A 64 15.06 -12.44 3.36
C ASP A 64 14.07 -13.41 2.69
N GLU A 65 13.06 -13.90 3.43
CA GLU A 65 12.00 -14.75 2.89
C GLU A 65 11.13 -14.01 1.84
N VAL A 66 10.77 -12.76 2.09
CA VAL A 66 9.98 -11.95 1.13
C VAL A 66 10.80 -11.65 -0.12
N ASP A 67 12.08 -11.32 0.01
CA ASP A 67 12.96 -11.06 -1.13
C ASP A 67 13.06 -12.31 -2.03
N GLN A 68 13.26 -13.48 -1.42
CA GLN A 68 13.28 -14.76 -2.16
C GLN A 68 11.94 -15.06 -2.85
N GLU A 69 10.82 -14.78 -2.16
CA GLU A 69 9.49 -14.98 -2.74
C GLU A 69 9.20 -14.01 -3.88
N LEU A 70 9.67 -12.77 -3.81
CA LEU A 70 9.58 -11.81 -4.93
C LEU A 70 10.31 -12.35 -6.17
N GLU A 71 11.54 -12.85 -6.02
CA GLU A 71 12.29 -13.44 -7.14
C GLU A 71 11.54 -14.63 -7.76
N ASN A 72 11.04 -15.54 -6.92
CA ASN A 72 10.29 -16.72 -7.34
C ASN A 72 9.04 -16.32 -8.14
N GLN A 73 8.20 -15.45 -7.57
CA GLN A 73 6.90 -15.10 -8.13
C GLN A 73 7.01 -14.20 -9.37
N VAL A 74 7.94 -13.24 -9.41
CA VAL A 74 8.19 -12.40 -10.61
C VAL A 74 8.45 -13.25 -11.85
N SER A 75 9.13 -14.39 -11.70
CA SER A 75 9.43 -15.29 -12.80
C SER A 75 8.19 -15.88 -13.47
N LEU A 76 7.07 -15.96 -12.75
CA LEU A 76 5.81 -16.57 -13.17
C LEU A 76 4.81 -15.57 -13.77
N LEU A 77 5.06 -14.27 -13.62
CA LEU A 77 4.13 -13.22 -14.04
C LEU A 77 4.16 -12.98 -15.54
N SER A 78 2.97 -12.84 -16.13
CA SER A 78 2.81 -12.51 -17.56
C SER A 78 3.28 -11.09 -17.88
N ARG A 79 3.12 -10.13 -16.92
CA ARG A 79 3.53 -8.72 -17.03
C ARG A 79 4.90 -8.43 -16.43
N ARG A 80 5.79 -9.43 -16.40
CA ARG A 80 7.11 -9.35 -15.77
C ARG A 80 7.89 -8.07 -16.11
N THR A 81 7.88 -7.64 -17.37
CA THR A 81 8.62 -6.44 -17.79
C THR A 81 8.11 -5.17 -17.12
N THR A 82 6.79 -5.05 -16.89
CA THR A 82 6.19 -3.93 -16.17
C THR A 82 6.59 -3.98 -14.69
N VAL A 83 6.45 -5.15 -14.08
CA VAL A 83 6.80 -5.38 -12.67
C VAL A 83 8.26 -5.06 -12.39
N ILE A 84 9.21 -5.53 -13.21
CA ILE A 84 10.63 -5.24 -13.03
C ILE A 84 10.89 -3.72 -12.99
N LYS A 85 10.27 -2.96 -13.90
CA LYS A 85 10.41 -1.49 -13.90
C LYS A 85 9.82 -0.83 -12.64
N ALA A 86 8.68 -1.31 -12.15
CA ALA A 86 8.11 -0.84 -10.90
C ALA A 86 9.02 -1.17 -9.71
N LEU A 87 9.62 -2.36 -9.68
CA LEU A 87 10.54 -2.77 -8.63
C LEU A 87 11.84 -1.96 -8.61
N GLU A 88 12.29 -1.39 -9.73
CA GLU A 88 13.43 -0.46 -9.76
C GLU A 88 13.21 0.79 -8.89
N ASN A 89 11.96 1.22 -8.76
CA ASN A 89 11.54 2.36 -7.93
C ASN A 89 11.15 1.94 -6.50
N SER A 90 11.12 0.66 -6.22
CA SER A 90 10.61 0.07 -4.97
C SER A 90 11.73 -0.21 -3.97
N LYS A 91 11.37 -0.45 -2.71
CA LYS A 91 12.35 -0.67 -1.64
C LYS A 91 11.88 -1.71 -0.63
N ILE A 92 12.84 -2.50 -0.16
CA ILE A 92 12.74 -3.23 1.10
C ILE A 92 13.50 -2.41 2.15
N VAL A 93 12.85 -2.09 3.25
CA VAL A 93 13.39 -1.22 4.30
C VAL A 93 13.36 -1.97 5.62
N PHE A 94 14.54 -2.16 6.19
CA PHE A 94 14.71 -2.74 7.51
C PHE A 94 14.95 -1.65 8.55
N PHE A 95 14.31 -1.76 9.70
CA PHE A 95 14.53 -0.90 10.85
C PHE A 95 14.93 -1.72 12.07
N ASP A 96 15.79 -1.17 12.90
CA ASP A 96 16.22 -1.81 14.15
C ASP A 96 15.16 -1.72 15.26
N SER A 97 14.18 -0.80 15.11
CA SER A 97 13.11 -0.61 16.09
C SER A 97 11.74 -0.43 15.44
N GLN A 98 10.70 -0.80 16.18
CA GLN A 98 9.31 -0.63 15.75
C GLN A 98 8.93 0.86 15.69
N GLU A 99 9.49 1.68 16.56
CA GLU A 99 9.26 3.13 16.60
C GLU A 99 9.75 3.81 15.31
N GLU A 100 10.92 3.40 14.81
CA GLU A 100 11.45 3.91 13.55
C GLU A 100 10.58 3.49 12.36
N ALA A 101 10.18 2.22 12.32
CA ALA A 101 9.27 1.71 11.29
C ALA A 101 7.93 2.45 11.28
N ILE A 102 7.32 2.71 12.45
CA ILE A 102 6.11 3.50 12.61
C ILE A 102 6.32 4.95 12.17
N SER A 103 7.45 5.55 12.54
CA SER A 103 7.78 6.91 12.14
C SER A 103 7.93 7.05 10.63
N PHE A 104 8.68 6.14 10.01
CA PHE A 104 8.85 6.09 8.56
C PHE A 104 7.52 5.89 7.82
N ARG A 105 6.71 4.93 8.25
CA ARG A 105 5.40 4.67 7.65
C ARG A 105 4.49 5.91 7.72
N ASN A 106 4.45 6.58 8.88
CA ASN A 106 3.65 7.81 9.02
C ASN A 106 4.20 8.98 8.21
N TYR A 107 5.52 9.05 8.03
CA TYR A 107 6.17 10.04 7.17
C TYR A 107 5.85 9.80 5.70
N TYR A 108 5.89 8.55 5.25
CA TYR A 108 5.62 8.19 3.87
C TYR A 108 4.13 8.36 3.51
N GLY A 109 3.20 7.88 4.36
CA GLY A 109 1.76 8.04 4.19
C GLY A 109 1.22 7.40 2.91
N ALA A 110 1.50 6.11 2.70
CA ALA A 110 1.12 5.37 1.50
C ALA A 110 -0.38 5.44 1.18
N GLU A 111 -0.72 5.39 -0.10
CA GLU A 111 -2.09 5.25 -0.59
C GLU A 111 -2.74 3.97 -0.04
N HIS A 112 -2.05 2.84 -0.20
CA HIS A 112 -2.46 1.56 0.36
C HIS A 112 -1.45 1.09 1.39
N LEU A 113 -1.93 0.71 2.56
CA LEU A 113 -1.13 0.17 3.66
C LEU A 113 -1.64 -1.19 4.07
N ILE A 114 -0.83 -2.23 3.90
CA ILE A 114 -1.10 -3.57 4.44
C ILE A 114 -0.31 -3.76 5.74
N VAL A 115 -0.98 -4.26 6.77
CA VAL A 115 -0.41 -4.49 8.11
C VAL A 115 -0.51 -5.97 8.43
N CYS A 116 0.63 -6.66 8.40
CA CYS A 116 0.76 -8.10 8.69
C CYS A 116 1.67 -8.31 9.91
N VAL A 117 1.23 -7.83 11.08
CA VAL A 117 1.98 -7.92 12.33
C VAL A 117 1.15 -8.63 13.40
N LYS A 118 1.82 -9.27 14.36
CA LYS A 118 1.15 -10.03 15.42
C LYS A 118 0.25 -9.15 16.32
N ASN A 119 0.68 -7.92 16.60
CA ASN A 119 -0.05 -6.98 17.47
C ASN A 119 -0.78 -5.93 16.62
N GLU A 120 -1.74 -6.37 15.80
CA GLU A 120 -2.45 -5.53 14.84
C GLU A 120 -3.09 -4.31 15.48
N ASP A 121 -3.82 -4.47 16.59
CA ASP A 121 -4.53 -3.37 17.26
C ASP A 121 -3.58 -2.25 17.71
N GLU A 122 -2.45 -2.61 18.32
CA GLU A 122 -1.45 -1.64 18.77
C GLU A 122 -0.84 -0.90 17.57
N PHE A 123 -0.53 -1.63 16.52
CA PHE A 123 0.05 -1.06 15.32
C PHE A 123 -0.92 -0.13 14.60
N VAL A 124 -2.17 -0.55 14.45
CA VAL A 124 -3.24 0.23 13.80
C VAL A 124 -3.51 1.54 14.54
N ASN A 125 -3.54 1.51 15.88
CA ASN A 125 -3.71 2.72 16.70
C ASN A 125 -2.58 3.75 16.53
N SER A 126 -1.42 3.33 16.01
CA SER A 126 -0.29 4.21 15.72
C SER A 126 -0.35 4.86 14.34
N ILE A 127 -1.31 4.47 13.47
CA ILE A 127 -1.45 5.00 12.12
C ILE A 127 -1.99 6.42 12.17
N LYS A 128 -1.25 7.34 11.54
CA LYS A 128 -1.65 8.75 11.41
C LYS A 128 -2.01 9.12 9.97
N HIS A 129 -1.33 8.49 9.02
CA HIS A 129 -1.45 8.81 7.60
C HIS A 129 -1.45 7.51 6.79
N ALA A 130 -2.55 7.23 6.12
CA ALA A 130 -2.71 6.21 5.08
C ALA A 130 -4.02 6.49 4.34
N GLY A 131 -4.10 6.14 3.07
CA GLY A 131 -5.34 6.23 2.30
C GLY A 131 -6.30 5.12 2.67
N SER A 132 -5.91 3.87 2.43
CA SER A 132 -6.64 2.66 2.83
C SER A 132 -5.72 1.76 3.65
N VAL A 133 -6.28 1.09 4.67
CA VAL A 133 -5.54 0.17 5.54
C VAL A 133 -6.16 -1.22 5.46
N PHE A 134 -5.34 -2.21 5.20
CA PHE A 134 -5.68 -3.63 5.11
C PHE A 134 -4.99 -4.37 6.25
N ILE A 135 -5.73 -5.12 7.04
CA ILE A 135 -5.22 -5.72 8.28
C ILE A 135 -5.26 -7.23 8.20
N GLY A 136 -4.11 -7.84 8.50
CA GLY A 136 -3.93 -9.28 8.57
C GLY A 136 -3.46 -9.92 7.26
N ASN A 137 -2.96 -11.15 7.38
CA ASN A 137 -2.36 -11.90 6.28
C ASN A 137 -3.32 -12.26 5.13
N TYR A 138 -4.62 -12.15 5.35
CA TYR A 138 -5.65 -12.59 4.40
C TYR A 138 -6.47 -11.44 3.81
N THR A 139 -6.02 -10.22 4.03
CA THR A 139 -6.71 -9.01 3.54
C THR A 139 -5.86 -8.34 2.46
N PRO A 140 -5.87 -8.86 1.22
CA PRO A 140 -5.10 -8.28 0.12
C PRO A 140 -5.68 -6.93 -0.30
N GLU A 141 -4.86 -6.08 -0.90
CA GLU A 141 -5.28 -4.76 -1.44
C GLU A 141 -6.45 -4.89 -2.42
N SER A 142 -6.44 -5.93 -3.25
CA SER A 142 -7.52 -6.22 -4.21
C SER A 142 -8.91 -6.42 -3.57
N ALA A 143 -8.98 -6.73 -2.26
CA ALA A 143 -10.25 -6.76 -1.54
C ALA A 143 -10.89 -5.36 -1.48
N GLY A 144 -10.09 -4.31 -1.45
CA GLY A 144 -10.56 -2.92 -1.55
C GLY A 144 -11.28 -2.64 -2.85
N ASP A 145 -10.73 -3.12 -3.96
CA ASP A 145 -11.25 -2.88 -5.30
C ASP A 145 -12.57 -3.61 -5.58
N TYR A 146 -12.71 -4.84 -5.08
CA TYR A 146 -13.78 -5.73 -5.52
C TYR A 146 -14.79 -6.11 -4.44
N ALA A 147 -14.46 -5.97 -3.17
CA ALA A 147 -15.26 -6.55 -2.10
C ALA A 147 -15.69 -5.56 -1.00
N SER A 148 -14.87 -4.59 -0.64
CA SER A 148 -15.12 -3.72 0.53
C SER A 148 -15.97 -2.48 0.23
N GLY A 149 -16.18 -2.14 -1.04
CA GLY A 149 -16.93 -0.94 -1.44
C GLY A 149 -16.22 0.38 -1.11
N THR A 150 -14.90 0.34 -0.89
CA THR A 150 -14.09 1.53 -0.61
C THR A 150 -13.74 2.28 -1.89
N ASN A 151 -13.58 3.60 -1.79
CA ASN A 151 -13.01 4.38 -2.88
C ASN A 151 -11.48 4.39 -2.73
N HIS A 152 -10.79 3.80 -3.68
CA HIS A 152 -9.35 3.56 -3.65
C HIS A 152 -8.54 4.50 -4.57
N THR A 153 -9.15 5.52 -5.13
CA THR A 153 -8.44 6.51 -5.93
C THR A 153 -7.95 7.65 -5.04
N LEU A 154 -6.82 7.46 -4.38
CA LEU A 154 -6.23 8.42 -3.43
C LEU A 154 -4.75 8.66 -3.76
N PRO A 155 -4.42 9.29 -4.92
CA PRO A 155 -3.03 9.48 -5.31
C PRO A 155 -2.29 10.34 -4.29
N THR A 156 -1.30 9.78 -3.62
CA THR A 156 -0.40 10.49 -2.69
C THR A 156 0.83 11.04 -3.41
N ASN A 157 1.20 10.43 -4.54
CA ASN A 157 2.35 10.79 -5.37
C ASN A 157 3.67 10.87 -4.58
N GLY A 158 3.88 9.95 -3.62
CA GLY A 158 5.09 9.90 -2.77
C GLY A 158 5.22 11.06 -1.79
N HIS A 159 4.20 11.90 -1.66
CA HIS A 159 4.16 12.98 -0.69
C HIS A 159 3.31 12.59 0.50
N THR A 160 3.80 12.84 1.70
CA THR A 160 2.96 12.75 2.89
C THR A 160 1.75 13.65 2.68
N GLN A 161 0.57 13.12 2.89
CA GLN A 161 -0.66 13.91 2.87
C GLN A 161 -0.59 15.13 3.82
N ALA A 162 0.36 15.14 4.75
CA ALA A 162 0.63 16.25 5.66
C ALA A 162 1.17 17.50 4.97
N GLU A 163 1.90 17.37 3.86
CA GLU A 163 2.51 18.53 3.18
C GLU A 163 1.54 19.23 2.20
N THR A 164 0.59 18.49 1.63
CA THR A 164 -0.38 19.03 0.68
C THR A 164 -1.65 19.60 1.33
N GLN A 165 -1.85 19.38 2.65
CA GLN A 165 -3.14 19.64 3.25
C GLN A 165 -3.10 20.06 4.72
N SER A 166 -2.72 21.29 4.99
CA SER A 166 -2.87 21.88 6.33
C SER A 166 -4.33 21.97 6.82
N GLN A 167 -5.33 21.70 5.96
CA GLN A 167 -6.75 21.71 6.31
C GLN A 167 -7.46 20.36 6.12
N THR A 168 -6.88 19.41 5.42
CA THR A 168 -7.54 18.13 5.08
C THR A 168 -7.04 16.96 5.93
N ALA A 169 -5.91 17.09 6.65
CA ALA A 169 -5.37 16.02 7.50
C ALA A 169 -6.40 15.51 8.54
N LEU A 170 -7.19 16.39 9.11
CA LEU A 170 -8.27 16.02 10.06
C LEU A 170 -9.48 15.37 9.37
N SER A 171 -9.77 15.71 8.12
CA SER A 171 -10.85 15.08 7.37
C SER A 171 -10.45 13.71 6.81
N GLN A 172 -9.17 13.50 6.54
CA GLN A 172 -8.66 12.23 6.01
C GLN A 172 -8.40 11.19 7.12
N LEU A 173 -8.05 11.59 8.33
CA LEU A 173 -8.10 10.70 9.50
C LEU A 173 -9.52 10.11 9.71
N ARG A 174 -10.55 10.82 9.27
CA ARG A 174 -11.93 10.31 9.28
C ARG A 174 -12.25 9.40 8.08
N ASN A 175 -11.43 9.42 7.04
CA ASN A 175 -11.63 8.68 5.80
C ASN A 175 -10.67 7.48 5.63
N CYS A 176 -9.79 7.20 6.60
CA CYS A 176 -9.07 5.93 6.63
C CYS A 176 -10.07 4.78 6.63
N THR A 177 -10.02 3.97 5.61
CA THR A 177 -10.86 2.77 5.53
C THR A 177 -10.06 1.59 6.06
N TYR A 178 -10.59 0.95 7.09
CA TYR A 178 -10.01 -0.25 7.68
C TYR A 178 -10.71 -1.48 7.13
N ASN A 179 -9.94 -2.33 6.49
CA ASN A 179 -10.42 -3.60 5.96
C ASN A 179 -9.76 -4.73 6.77
N SER A 180 -10.55 -5.65 7.28
CA SER A 180 -10.07 -6.88 7.90
C SER A 180 -10.98 -8.01 7.48
N LEU A 181 -10.41 -9.04 6.89
CA LEU A 181 -11.09 -10.30 6.64
C LEU A 181 -10.76 -11.22 7.81
N ALA A 182 -11.79 -11.60 8.57
CA ALA A 182 -11.59 -12.54 9.65
C ALA A 182 -11.02 -13.86 9.11
N ASP A 183 -10.07 -14.45 9.83
CA ASP A 183 -9.65 -15.82 9.58
C ASP A 183 -10.88 -16.72 9.66
N SER A 184 -11.42 -17.11 8.52
CA SER A 184 -12.41 -18.18 8.47
C SER A 184 -11.68 -19.49 8.71
N ALA A 185 -11.69 -19.93 9.97
CA ALA A 185 -11.21 -21.24 10.39
C ALA A 185 -11.97 -22.38 9.71
#